data_ea4aee5c7887e34792b0694a70b91abd
#
_entry.id   ea4aee5c7887e34792b0694a70b91abd
#
_cell.length_a   1.000
_cell.length_b   1.000
_cell.length_c   1.000
_cell.angle_alpha   90.00
_cell.angle_beta   90.00
_cell.angle_gamma   90.00
#
_symmetry.space_group_name_H-M   'P 1'
#
loop_
_entity.id
_entity.type
_entity.pdbx_description
1 polymer ?
#
loop_
_entity_poly.entity_id
_entity_poly.type
_entity_poly.pdbx_seq_one_letter_code
_entity_poly.pdbx_strand_id
1 'polypeptide(L)'
;MNSLRDYNDELKDNEGRKYNYNFDINVMHHYMLKSMFPFFKDGNLLELGSSMGIFTERFIPYFDDITCIEASAEAINMAKKRFKEKVNFVHSLFENVILDKKYDNIIMTHVLEHLDDPISVLKRVNNEWLSDNGRFFLICPNANAPSRQIAVKMGLISHNSAVTEAEKKHGHRKTYSLDTLEQEAKDAGLNVIYRTGIFFKALANFQWDRLLETDIITKEYLEGCYQLGQQYPDLCSSIFLVCEKDKK
;
A
#
# COMPACT_ATOMS: atom_id res chain seq x y z
N MET A 1 8.55 29.53 4.19
CA MET A 1 7.14 29.30 3.81
C MET A 1 7.04 27.83 3.40
N ASN A 2 6.42 26.98 4.22
CA ASN A 2 6.10 25.62 3.77
C ASN A 2 5.06 25.77 2.65
N SER A 3 5.43 25.46 1.41
CA SER A 3 4.44 25.28 0.36
C SER A 3 3.48 24.20 0.82
N LEU A 4 2.18 24.50 0.83
CA LEU A 4 1.14 23.50 1.08
C LEU A 4 1.40 22.34 0.14
N ARG A 5 1.43 21.12 0.69
CA ARG A 5 1.64 19.88 -0.07
C ARG A 5 0.53 19.74 -1.12
N ASP A 6 0.88 19.51 -2.37
CA ASP A 6 -0.07 19.27 -3.45
C ASP A 6 -0.14 17.77 -3.78
N TYR A 7 -1.18 17.12 -3.27
CA TYR A 7 -1.42 15.69 -3.48
C TYR A 7 -1.80 15.35 -4.93
N ASN A 8 -2.24 16.32 -5.75
CA ASN A 8 -2.52 16.09 -7.17
C ASN A 8 -1.19 16.01 -7.97
N ASP A 9 -0.19 16.80 -7.59
CA ASP A 9 1.13 16.77 -8.25
C ASP A 9 1.88 15.46 -7.95
N GLU A 10 1.68 14.87 -6.79
CA GLU A 10 2.33 13.61 -6.41
C GLU A 10 1.87 12.41 -7.26
N LEU A 11 0.71 12.51 -7.93
CA LEU A 11 0.16 11.47 -8.81
C LEU A 11 0.74 11.51 -10.23
N LYS A 12 1.52 12.53 -10.58
CA LYS A 12 2.05 12.71 -11.93
C LYS A 12 3.35 11.94 -12.12
N ASP A 13 3.55 11.41 -13.32
CA ASP A 13 4.84 10.86 -13.71
C ASP A 13 5.93 11.91 -13.58
N ASN A 14 7.11 11.52 -13.12
CA ASN A 14 8.27 12.39 -13.03
C ASN A 14 9.46 11.80 -13.77
N GLU A 15 10.52 12.61 -13.91
CA GLU A 15 11.77 12.16 -14.52
C GLU A 15 12.35 10.97 -13.75
N GLY A 16 12.45 9.83 -14.43
CA GLY A 16 12.97 8.57 -13.90
C GLY A 16 11.98 7.65 -13.21
N ARG A 17 10.69 8.07 -13.00
CA ARG A 17 9.69 7.21 -12.36
C ARG A 17 8.27 7.54 -12.83
N LYS A 18 7.53 6.49 -13.23
CA LYS A 18 6.07 6.57 -13.40
C LYS A 18 5.40 6.49 -12.02
N TYR A 19 4.25 7.13 -11.90
CA TYR A 19 3.39 6.96 -10.73
C TYR A 19 2.84 5.53 -10.67
N ASN A 20 2.32 5.02 -11.79
CA ASN A 20 1.79 3.66 -11.90
C ASN A 20 2.54 2.86 -12.97
N TYR A 21 3.03 1.68 -12.60
CA TYR A 21 3.55 0.68 -13.52
C TYR A 21 2.50 -0.41 -13.79
N ASN A 22 2.49 -0.97 -15.00
CA ASN A 22 1.63 -2.11 -15.33
C ASN A 22 1.89 -3.31 -14.42
N PHE A 23 3.15 -3.49 -14.01
CA PHE A 23 3.53 -4.51 -13.03
C PHE A 23 2.78 -4.34 -11.70
N ASP A 24 2.67 -3.12 -11.18
CA ASP A 24 1.97 -2.88 -9.93
C ASP A 24 0.47 -3.19 -10.06
N ILE A 25 -0.16 -2.72 -11.15
CA ILE A 25 -1.60 -2.88 -11.38
C ILE A 25 -1.97 -4.35 -11.68
N ASN A 26 -1.22 -4.99 -12.58
CA ASN A 26 -1.62 -6.30 -13.10
C ASN A 26 -1.07 -7.47 -12.29
N VAL A 27 0.09 -7.31 -11.65
CA VAL A 27 0.77 -8.36 -10.89
C VAL A 27 0.65 -8.12 -9.38
N MET A 28 1.19 -7.00 -8.89
CA MET A 28 1.25 -6.77 -7.44
C MET A 28 -0.13 -6.69 -6.79
N HIS A 29 -1.08 -5.95 -7.38
CA HIS A 29 -2.45 -5.88 -6.85
C HIS A 29 -3.12 -7.27 -6.76
N HIS A 30 -2.85 -8.17 -7.72
CA HIS A 30 -3.36 -9.53 -7.66
C HIS A 30 -2.81 -10.28 -6.43
N TYR A 31 -1.50 -10.24 -6.23
CA TYR A 31 -0.87 -10.97 -5.12
C TYR A 31 -1.07 -10.29 -3.75
N MET A 32 -1.23 -8.97 -3.71
CA MET A 32 -1.67 -8.28 -2.50
C MET A 32 -3.06 -8.73 -2.08
N LEU A 33 -4.03 -8.73 -2.99
CA LEU A 33 -5.38 -9.23 -2.71
C LEU A 33 -5.35 -10.71 -2.28
N LYS A 34 -4.59 -11.57 -2.99
CA LYS A 34 -4.43 -13.00 -2.66
C LYS A 34 -3.89 -13.18 -1.23
N SER A 35 -2.97 -12.31 -0.79
CA SER A 35 -2.41 -12.35 0.56
C SER A 35 -3.38 -11.85 1.63
N MET A 36 -4.23 -10.87 1.32
CA MET A 36 -5.21 -10.30 2.26
C MET A 36 -6.45 -11.17 2.41
N PHE A 37 -6.92 -11.78 1.32
CA PHE A 37 -8.21 -12.47 1.21
C PHE A 37 -8.49 -13.47 2.35
N PRO A 38 -7.52 -14.33 2.79
CA PRO A 38 -7.77 -15.29 3.88
C PRO A 38 -8.12 -14.65 5.23
N PHE A 39 -7.85 -13.35 5.38
CA PHE A 39 -8.04 -12.60 6.64
C PHE A 39 -9.24 -11.67 6.61
N PHE A 40 -9.94 -11.54 5.47
CA PHE A 40 -11.12 -10.68 5.37
C PHE A 40 -12.20 -11.08 6.38
N LYS A 41 -12.83 -10.08 6.96
CA LYS A 41 -14.01 -10.21 7.81
C LYS A 41 -15.26 -9.86 7.03
N ASP A 42 -16.36 -10.52 7.37
CA ASP A 42 -17.66 -10.06 6.91
C ASP A 42 -17.91 -8.63 7.43
N GLY A 43 -18.57 -7.81 6.62
CA GLY A 43 -18.90 -6.42 7.00
C GLY A 43 -18.38 -5.38 6.00
N ASN A 44 -18.01 -4.21 6.52
CA ASN A 44 -17.64 -3.06 5.72
C ASN A 44 -16.12 -2.90 5.54
N LEU A 45 -15.76 -2.09 4.54
CA LEU A 45 -14.37 -1.79 4.21
C LEU A 45 -14.10 -0.28 4.27
N LEU A 46 -12.99 0.10 4.91
CA LEU A 46 -12.35 1.41 4.78
C LEU A 46 -11.02 1.26 4.02
N GLU A 47 -10.89 1.90 2.88
CA GLU A 47 -9.61 2.03 2.18
C GLU A 47 -8.99 3.40 2.45
N LEU A 48 -7.76 3.40 2.94
CA LEU A 48 -6.99 4.60 3.23
C LEU A 48 -6.00 4.85 2.09
N GLY A 49 -6.22 5.93 1.31
CA GLY A 49 -5.41 6.29 0.15
C GLY A 49 -5.78 5.46 -1.09
N SER A 50 -6.99 5.65 -1.60
CA SER A 50 -7.50 4.89 -2.75
C SER A 50 -6.96 5.36 -4.11
N SER A 51 -6.32 6.55 -4.17
CA SER A 51 -5.92 7.17 -5.42
C SER A 51 -7.08 7.16 -6.44
N MET A 52 -6.83 6.81 -7.70
CA MET A 52 -7.83 6.73 -8.77
C MET A 52 -8.76 5.49 -8.67
N GLY A 53 -8.72 4.74 -7.57
CA GLY A 53 -9.56 3.58 -7.31
C GLY A 53 -9.19 2.31 -8.09
N ILE A 54 -7.97 2.22 -8.62
CA ILE A 54 -7.57 1.04 -9.41
C ILE A 54 -7.52 -0.22 -8.53
N PHE A 55 -7.06 -0.10 -7.30
CA PHE A 55 -7.04 -1.23 -6.38
C PHE A 55 -8.42 -1.44 -5.72
N THR A 56 -9.15 -0.35 -5.44
CA THR A 56 -10.53 -0.38 -4.91
C THR A 56 -11.45 -1.30 -5.72
N GLU A 57 -11.30 -1.30 -7.05
CA GLU A 57 -12.10 -2.14 -7.96
C GLU A 57 -12.05 -3.63 -7.62
N ARG A 58 -10.91 -4.09 -7.10
CA ARG A 58 -10.70 -5.48 -6.72
C ARG A 58 -11.41 -5.88 -5.43
N PHE A 59 -11.87 -4.91 -4.64
CA PHE A 59 -12.58 -5.16 -3.38
C PHE A 59 -14.11 -5.25 -3.56
N ILE A 60 -14.65 -4.70 -4.66
CA ILE A 60 -16.10 -4.70 -4.94
C ILE A 60 -16.75 -6.10 -4.87
N PRO A 61 -16.10 -7.20 -5.32
CA PRO A 61 -16.70 -8.53 -5.20
C PRO A 61 -16.83 -9.06 -3.76
N TYR A 62 -16.18 -8.42 -2.79
CA TYR A 62 -16.07 -8.90 -1.42
C TYR A 62 -16.79 -8.02 -0.39
N PHE A 63 -17.10 -6.76 -0.75
CA PHE A 63 -17.67 -5.79 0.18
C PHE A 63 -18.76 -4.97 -0.50
N ASP A 64 -19.94 -4.91 0.12
CA ASP A 64 -21.06 -4.09 -0.34
C ASP A 64 -20.99 -2.64 0.16
N ASP A 65 -20.33 -2.40 1.29
CA ASP A 65 -20.14 -1.08 1.91
C ASP A 65 -18.65 -0.73 1.94
N ILE A 66 -18.23 0.08 0.97
CA ILE A 66 -16.85 0.52 0.81
C ILE A 66 -16.77 2.04 0.97
N THR A 67 -15.93 2.50 1.89
CA THR A 67 -15.56 3.91 2.06
C THR A 67 -14.08 4.07 1.75
N CYS A 68 -13.72 5.09 0.96
CA CYS A 68 -12.35 5.46 0.65
C CYS A 68 -12.06 6.86 1.14
N ILE A 69 -10.93 7.08 1.82
CA ILE A 69 -10.41 8.40 2.14
C ILE A 69 -9.24 8.69 1.21
N GLU A 70 -9.28 9.84 0.54
CA GLU A 70 -8.26 10.27 -0.41
C GLU A 70 -8.03 11.77 -0.30
N ALA A 71 -6.77 12.19 -0.38
CA ALA A 71 -6.37 13.60 -0.26
C ALA A 71 -6.40 14.35 -1.61
N SER A 72 -6.27 13.63 -2.73
CA SER A 72 -6.32 14.21 -4.07
C SER A 72 -7.74 14.32 -4.59
N ALA A 73 -8.20 15.55 -4.83
CA ALA A 73 -9.50 15.80 -5.44
C ALA A 73 -9.55 15.29 -6.89
N GLU A 74 -8.45 15.35 -7.63
CA GLU A 74 -8.36 14.83 -9.00
C GLU A 74 -8.52 13.32 -9.04
N ALA A 75 -7.82 12.60 -8.15
CA ALA A 75 -7.94 11.15 -8.01
C ALA A 75 -9.38 10.73 -7.68
N ILE A 76 -10.03 11.38 -6.72
CA ILE A 76 -11.44 11.13 -6.38
C ILE A 76 -12.36 11.35 -7.58
N ASN A 77 -12.16 12.43 -8.34
CA ASN A 77 -12.99 12.71 -9.51
C ASN A 77 -12.86 11.60 -10.58
N MET A 78 -11.65 11.04 -10.76
CA MET A 78 -11.42 9.91 -11.66
C MET A 78 -12.05 8.62 -11.13
N ALA A 79 -11.91 8.34 -9.85
CA ALA A 79 -12.51 7.18 -9.19
C ALA A 79 -14.05 7.22 -9.22
N LYS A 80 -14.67 8.36 -8.93
CA LYS A 80 -16.14 8.53 -8.99
C LYS A 80 -16.72 8.25 -10.38
N LYS A 81 -16.01 8.61 -11.45
CA LYS A 81 -16.43 8.25 -12.82
C LYS A 81 -16.47 6.74 -13.05
N ARG A 82 -15.56 5.99 -12.40
CA ARG A 82 -15.44 4.53 -12.48
C ARG A 82 -16.53 3.80 -11.67
N PHE A 83 -16.77 4.23 -10.44
CA PHE A 83 -17.59 3.47 -9.49
C PHE A 83 -19.01 3.99 -9.32
N LYS A 84 -19.31 5.22 -9.77
CA LYS A 84 -20.59 5.89 -9.54
C LYS A 84 -20.91 5.92 -8.03
N GLU A 85 -22.03 5.31 -7.61
CA GLU A 85 -22.48 5.28 -6.22
C GLU A 85 -22.07 4.02 -5.43
N LYS A 86 -21.30 3.11 -6.04
CA LYS A 86 -20.91 1.84 -5.38
C LYS A 86 -19.86 2.01 -4.29
N VAL A 87 -19.15 3.14 -4.28
CA VAL A 87 -18.06 3.43 -3.33
C VAL A 87 -18.24 4.84 -2.79
N ASN A 88 -18.18 4.99 -1.48
CA ASN A 88 -18.23 6.29 -0.82
C ASN A 88 -16.82 6.91 -0.76
N PHE A 89 -16.58 8.03 -1.45
CA PHE A 89 -15.30 8.75 -1.43
C PHE A 89 -15.36 9.97 -0.55
N VAL A 90 -14.50 10.02 0.45
CA VAL A 90 -14.32 11.14 1.39
C VAL A 90 -13.02 11.88 1.01
N HIS A 91 -13.16 13.14 0.56
CA HIS A 91 -12.03 14.02 0.30
C HIS A 91 -11.51 14.61 1.59
N SER A 92 -10.46 14.06 2.14
CA SER A 92 -9.86 14.55 3.40
C SER A 92 -8.45 14.01 3.58
N LEU A 93 -7.68 14.67 4.45
CA LEU A 93 -6.49 14.09 5.05
C LEU A 93 -6.90 13.12 6.17
N PHE A 94 -6.08 12.11 6.43
CA PHE A 94 -6.32 11.15 7.50
C PHE A 94 -6.33 11.82 8.88
N GLU A 95 -5.53 12.87 9.06
CA GLU A 95 -5.42 13.63 10.29
C GLU A 95 -6.71 14.39 10.64
N ASN A 96 -7.50 14.77 9.64
CA ASN A 96 -8.63 15.67 9.78
C ASN A 96 -9.99 14.99 9.62
N VAL A 97 -10.04 13.80 9.03
CA VAL A 97 -11.31 13.12 8.73
C VAL A 97 -12.03 12.70 10.03
N ILE A 98 -13.33 12.90 10.06
CA ILE A 98 -14.21 12.37 11.10
C ILE A 98 -15.12 11.34 10.43
N LEU A 99 -15.11 10.12 10.96
CA LEU A 99 -15.97 9.02 10.53
C LEU A 99 -16.93 8.68 11.67
N ASP A 100 -18.18 8.46 11.33
CA ASP A 100 -19.30 8.20 12.26
C ASP A 100 -19.47 6.71 12.59
N LYS A 101 -18.75 5.83 11.89
CA LYS A 101 -18.79 4.37 12.07
C LYS A 101 -17.41 3.77 12.15
N LYS A 102 -17.34 2.52 12.67
CA LYS A 102 -16.15 1.68 12.65
C LYS A 102 -16.23 0.68 11.49
N TYR A 103 -15.06 0.15 11.14
CA TYR A 103 -14.89 -0.73 9.99
C TYR A 103 -14.33 -2.09 10.41
N ASP A 104 -14.89 -3.13 9.80
CA ASP A 104 -14.46 -4.51 10.03
C ASP A 104 -13.20 -4.87 9.26
N ASN A 105 -12.99 -4.17 8.15
CA ASN A 105 -11.77 -4.25 7.36
C ASN A 105 -11.26 -2.84 7.08
N ILE A 106 -9.98 -2.60 7.37
CA ILE A 106 -9.28 -1.37 6.98
C ILE A 106 -8.08 -1.77 6.15
N ILE A 107 -7.89 -1.16 4.99
CA ILE A 107 -6.78 -1.43 4.09
C ILE A 107 -5.98 -0.14 3.87
N MET A 108 -4.66 -0.22 4.03
CA MET A 108 -3.71 0.82 3.69
C MET A 108 -2.59 0.21 2.87
N THR A 109 -2.50 0.55 1.58
CA THR A 109 -1.55 -0.05 0.65
C THR A 109 -0.72 1.02 -0.05
N HIS A 110 0.59 1.01 0.20
CA HIS A 110 1.56 1.98 -0.34
C HIS A 110 1.13 3.44 -0.06
N VAL A 111 0.81 3.71 1.20
CA VAL A 111 0.36 5.02 1.68
C VAL A 111 1.15 5.47 2.91
N LEU A 112 1.49 4.55 3.82
CA LEU A 112 2.15 4.90 5.09
C LEU A 112 3.48 5.62 4.87
N GLU A 113 4.22 5.25 3.81
CA GLU A 113 5.49 5.87 3.41
C GLU A 113 5.37 7.33 2.98
N HIS A 114 4.15 7.81 2.70
CA HIS A 114 3.86 9.19 2.31
C HIS A 114 3.50 10.09 3.50
N LEU A 115 3.22 9.52 4.67
CA LEU A 115 2.75 10.28 5.83
C LEU A 115 3.90 11.03 6.52
N ASP A 116 3.62 12.23 6.98
CA ASP A 116 4.55 13.02 7.79
C ASP A 116 4.57 12.51 9.24
N ASP A 117 3.42 12.06 9.78
CA ASP A 117 3.28 11.41 11.11
C ASP A 117 2.50 10.09 11.00
N PRO A 118 3.16 9.00 10.57
CA PRO A 118 2.52 7.71 10.38
C PRO A 118 1.96 7.11 11.68
N ILE A 119 2.64 7.30 12.82
CA ILE A 119 2.21 6.73 14.10
C ILE A 119 0.90 7.36 14.56
N SER A 120 0.70 8.66 14.35
CA SER A 120 -0.54 9.34 14.70
C SER A 120 -1.72 8.79 13.89
N VAL A 121 -1.53 8.57 12.58
CA VAL A 121 -2.57 7.97 11.73
C VAL A 121 -2.86 6.52 12.11
N LEU A 122 -1.84 5.71 12.38
CA LEU A 122 -2.02 4.32 12.86
C LEU A 122 -2.76 4.26 14.20
N LYS A 123 -2.52 5.22 15.11
CA LYS A 123 -3.30 5.35 16.36
C LYS A 123 -4.77 5.67 16.08
N ARG A 124 -5.08 6.51 15.09
CA ARG A 124 -6.46 6.75 14.67
C ARG A 124 -7.11 5.48 14.10
N VAL A 125 -6.39 4.73 13.26
CA VAL A 125 -6.85 3.42 12.80
C VAL A 125 -7.25 2.54 13.98
N ASN A 126 -6.36 2.37 14.96
CA ASN A 126 -6.59 1.52 16.11
C ASN A 126 -7.76 2.00 17.01
N ASN A 127 -7.78 3.29 17.34
CA ASN A 127 -8.68 3.81 18.38
C ASN A 127 -10.04 4.23 17.84
N GLU A 128 -10.07 4.82 16.64
CA GLU A 128 -11.25 5.49 16.12
C GLU A 128 -11.98 4.65 15.07
N TRP A 129 -11.25 4.03 14.12
CA TRP A 129 -11.86 3.47 12.92
C TRP A 129 -12.00 1.96 12.91
N LEU A 130 -11.08 1.21 13.51
CA LEU A 130 -11.11 -0.26 13.52
C LEU A 130 -12.20 -0.75 14.49
N SER A 131 -13.05 -1.68 14.05
CA SER A 131 -14.00 -2.37 14.92
C SER A 131 -13.25 -3.34 15.87
N ASP A 132 -13.90 -3.75 16.96
CA ASP A 132 -13.22 -4.54 18.03
C ASP A 132 -12.76 -5.91 17.55
N ASN A 133 -13.42 -6.49 16.52
CA ASN A 133 -13.02 -7.74 15.87
C ASN A 133 -12.50 -7.54 14.45
N GLY A 134 -12.25 -6.29 14.06
CA GLY A 134 -11.81 -5.91 12.73
C GLY A 134 -10.38 -6.33 12.41
N ARG A 135 -10.03 -6.19 11.14
CA ARG A 135 -8.69 -6.42 10.62
C ARG A 135 -8.17 -5.17 9.93
N PHE A 136 -6.93 -4.83 10.24
CA PHE A 136 -6.20 -3.80 9.52
C PHE A 136 -5.10 -4.43 8.69
N PHE A 137 -5.12 -4.17 7.39
CA PHE A 137 -4.20 -4.66 6.38
C PHE A 137 -3.26 -3.54 5.99
N LEU A 138 -1.98 -3.66 6.35
CA LEU A 138 -0.97 -2.65 6.12
C LEU A 138 0.10 -3.19 5.18
N ILE A 139 0.23 -2.58 3.99
CA ILE A 139 1.22 -2.95 2.98
C ILE A 139 2.07 -1.74 2.62
N CYS A 140 3.39 -1.90 2.66
CA CYS A 140 4.37 -0.88 2.26
C CYS A 140 5.40 -1.44 1.28
N PRO A 141 6.05 -0.61 0.45
CA PRO A 141 7.25 -0.99 -0.29
C PRO A 141 8.36 -1.41 0.68
N ASN A 142 9.13 -2.42 0.29
CA ASN A 142 10.18 -2.98 1.14
C ASN A 142 11.53 -2.35 0.88
N ALA A 143 12.14 -1.75 1.88
CA ALA A 143 13.52 -1.25 1.84
C ALA A 143 14.54 -2.35 1.50
N ASN A 144 14.26 -3.60 1.88
CA ASN A 144 15.13 -4.75 1.65
C ASN A 144 14.80 -5.52 0.36
N ALA A 145 13.92 -5.00 -0.50
CA ALA A 145 13.63 -5.64 -1.80
C ALA A 145 14.92 -5.88 -2.60
N PRO A 146 15.11 -7.07 -3.23
CA PRO A 146 16.34 -7.38 -3.96
C PRO A 146 16.66 -6.37 -5.05
N SER A 147 15.65 -5.87 -5.78
CA SER A 147 15.85 -4.83 -6.78
C SER A 147 16.47 -3.56 -6.19
N ARG A 148 16.08 -3.20 -4.96
CA ARG A 148 16.62 -2.04 -4.24
C ARG A 148 18.03 -2.30 -3.73
N GLN A 149 18.30 -3.49 -3.18
CA GLN A 149 19.64 -3.89 -2.77
C GLN A 149 20.60 -3.93 -3.97
N ILE A 150 20.17 -4.43 -5.12
CA ILE A 150 20.94 -4.40 -6.37
C ILE A 150 21.27 -2.95 -6.76
N ALA A 151 20.27 -2.04 -6.71
CA ALA A 151 20.51 -0.62 -7.00
C ALA A 151 21.54 0.02 -6.06
N VAL A 152 21.59 -0.37 -4.78
CA VAL A 152 22.66 0.04 -3.85
C VAL A 152 24.02 -0.47 -4.33
N LYS A 153 24.13 -1.75 -4.71
CA LYS A 153 25.39 -2.33 -5.21
C LYS A 153 25.84 -1.73 -6.54
N MET A 154 24.90 -1.23 -7.35
CA MET A 154 25.18 -0.48 -8.57
C MET A 154 25.55 1.00 -8.32
N GLY A 155 25.47 1.49 -7.08
CA GLY A 155 25.72 2.88 -6.74
C GLY A 155 24.61 3.86 -7.16
N LEU A 156 23.41 3.35 -7.50
CA LEU A 156 22.26 4.17 -7.92
C LEU A 156 21.53 4.79 -6.73
N ILE A 157 21.56 4.15 -5.57
CA ILE A 157 21.05 4.64 -4.31
C ILE A 157 22.07 4.40 -3.21
N SER A 158 22.10 5.27 -2.19
CA SER A 158 23.16 5.25 -1.16
C SER A 158 23.05 4.08 -0.19
N HIS A 159 21.84 3.70 0.20
CA HIS A 159 21.55 2.58 1.11
C HIS A 159 20.09 2.12 0.96
N ASN A 160 19.76 0.93 1.47
CA ASN A 160 18.45 0.31 1.27
C ASN A 160 17.27 1.18 1.71
N SER A 161 17.40 1.92 2.80
CA SER A 161 16.33 2.79 3.33
C SER A 161 16.39 4.24 2.81
N ALA A 162 17.26 4.55 1.83
CA ALA A 162 17.30 5.89 1.24
C ALA A 162 16.01 6.19 0.47
N VAL A 163 15.46 7.38 0.63
CA VAL A 163 14.40 7.90 -0.24
C VAL A 163 15.07 8.64 -1.39
N THR A 164 14.85 8.17 -2.61
CA THR A 164 15.41 8.79 -3.83
C THR A 164 14.69 10.09 -4.18
N GLU A 165 15.31 10.96 -4.99
CA GLU A 165 14.67 12.21 -5.43
C GLU A 165 13.37 11.95 -6.22
N ALA A 166 13.34 10.89 -7.03
CA ALA A 166 12.14 10.48 -7.75
C ALA A 166 11.02 10.02 -6.80
N GLU A 167 11.35 9.28 -5.74
CA GLU A 167 10.39 8.87 -4.69
C GLU A 167 9.89 10.08 -3.88
N LYS A 168 10.76 11.04 -3.55
CA LYS A 168 10.35 12.29 -2.87
C LYS A 168 9.36 13.10 -3.69
N LYS A 169 9.53 13.17 -5.01
CA LYS A 169 8.59 13.85 -5.92
C LYS A 169 7.21 13.17 -5.92
N HIS A 170 7.13 11.86 -5.68
CA HIS A 170 5.88 11.11 -5.47
C HIS A 170 5.41 11.14 -4.01
N GLY A 171 6.00 11.98 -3.16
CA GLY A 171 5.57 12.20 -1.79
C GLY A 171 6.12 11.23 -0.75
N HIS A 172 7.04 10.31 -1.10
CA HIS A 172 7.65 9.42 -0.10
C HIS A 172 8.47 10.20 0.93
N ARG A 173 8.26 9.89 2.20
CA ARG A 173 8.98 10.44 3.35
C ARG A 173 9.94 9.44 3.96
N LYS A 174 9.56 8.14 3.88
CA LYS A 174 10.24 7.05 4.57
C LYS A 174 10.20 5.77 3.72
N THR A 175 11.10 4.85 4.00
CA THR A 175 11.04 3.46 3.50
C THR A 175 11.02 2.51 4.69
N TYR A 176 10.35 1.38 4.55
CA TYR A 176 10.14 0.41 5.62
C TYR A 176 10.83 -0.92 5.34
N SER A 177 11.43 -1.52 6.35
CA SER A 177 11.66 -2.97 6.43
C SER A 177 10.50 -3.63 7.17
N LEU A 178 10.40 -4.95 7.10
CA LEU A 178 9.34 -5.67 7.81
C LEU A 178 9.38 -5.41 9.33
N ASP A 179 10.58 -5.34 9.92
CA ASP A 179 10.75 -5.06 11.35
C ASP A 179 10.37 -3.63 11.73
N THR A 180 10.77 -2.64 10.92
CA THR A 180 10.43 -1.24 11.21
C THR A 180 8.95 -0.95 11.02
N LEU A 181 8.29 -1.61 10.06
CA LEU A 181 6.85 -1.51 9.86
C LEU A 181 6.08 -2.12 11.04
N GLU A 182 6.50 -3.30 11.50
CA GLU A 182 5.92 -3.96 12.67
C GLU A 182 6.08 -3.12 13.93
N GLN A 183 7.27 -2.51 14.12
CA GLN A 183 7.52 -1.65 15.28
C GLN A 183 6.58 -0.45 15.30
N GLU A 184 6.38 0.25 14.19
CA GLU A 184 5.44 1.38 14.13
C GLU A 184 3.98 0.97 14.39
N ALA A 185 3.56 -0.19 13.88
CA ALA A 185 2.24 -0.73 14.18
C ALA A 185 2.05 -0.99 15.69
N LYS A 186 3.06 -1.57 16.35
CA LYS A 186 3.07 -1.80 17.81
C LYS A 186 3.10 -0.49 18.60
N ASP A 187 3.88 0.50 18.18
CA ASP A 187 3.95 1.82 18.82
C ASP A 187 2.62 2.58 18.73
N ALA A 188 1.80 2.24 17.73
CA ALA A 188 0.44 2.73 17.60
C ALA A 188 -0.61 1.93 18.41
N GLY A 189 -0.19 0.89 19.14
CA GLY A 189 -1.07 0.03 19.95
C GLY A 189 -1.79 -1.06 19.17
N LEU A 190 -1.35 -1.36 17.94
CA LEU A 190 -1.89 -2.44 17.14
C LEU A 190 -1.24 -3.79 17.50
N ASN A 191 -2.05 -4.84 17.57
CA ASN A 191 -1.57 -6.21 17.72
C ASN A 191 -1.32 -6.83 16.34
N VAL A 192 -0.07 -7.12 15.99
CA VAL A 192 0.28 -7.76 14.71
C VAL A 192 0.06 -9.27 14.82
N ILE A 193 -0.92 -9.79 14.12
CA ILE A 193 -1.30 -11.23 14.14
C ILE A 193 -0.70 -12.02 12.96
N TYR A 194 -0.27 -11.32 11.91
CA TYR A 194 0.37 -11.94 10.76
C TYR A 194 1.35 -10.94 10.12
N ARG A 195 2.52 -11.44 9.69
CA ARG A 195 3.52 -10.67 8.95
C ARG A 195 4.15 -11.51 7.87
N THR A 196 4.31 -10.94 6.68
CA THR A 196 4.96 -11.61 5.56
C THR A 196 5.46 -10.60 4.52
N GLY A 197 6.10 -11.10 3.48
CA GLY A 197 6.41 -10.36 2.27
C GLY A 197 5.49 -10.75 1.13
N ILE A 198 5.35 -9.87 0.15
CA ILE A 198 4.56 -10.11 -1.05
C ILE A 198 5.46 -10.00 -2.26
N PHE A 199 5.60 -11.10 -2.98
CA PHE A 199 6.23 -11.22 -4.29
C PHE A 199 7.75 -10.95 -4.30
N PHE A 200 8.55 -12.00 -4.45
CA PHE A 200 10.00 -11.91 -4.66
C PHE A 200 10.30 -11.39 -6.08
N LYS A 201 11.07 -10.32 -6.20
CA LYS A 201 11.56 -9.83 -7.49
C LYS A 201 12.92 -9.14 -7.40
N ALA A 202 13.79 -9.42 -8.39
CA ALA A 202 15.12 -8.81 -8.48
C ALA A 202 15.16 -7.58 -9.41
N LEU A 203 14.20 -7.43 -10.31
CA LEU A 203 14.13 -6.34 -11.27
C LEU A 203 13.27 -5.18 -10.78
N ALA A 204 13.58 -3.97 -11.25
CA ALA A 204 12.75 -2.78 -11.01
C ALA A 204 11.43 -2.83 -11.81
N ASN A 205 10.41 -2.05 -11.38
CA ASN A 205 9.07 -2.08 -12.00
C ASN A 205 9.10 -1.76 -13.50
N PHE A 206 9.94 -0.79 -13.93
CA PHE A 206 10.06 -0.45 -15.35
C PHE A 206 10.66 -1.60 -16.19
N GLN A 207 11.51 -2.45 -15.60
CA GLN A 207 12.06 -3.63 -16.27
C GLN A 207 11.00 -4.73 -16.37
N TRP A 208 10.19 -4.90 -15.31
CA TRP A 208 9.05 -5.80 -15.31
C TRP A 208 8.00 -5.41 -16.36
N ASP A 209 7.68 -4.12 -16.50
CA ASP A 209 6.75 -3.66 -17.53
C ASP A 209 7.17 -4.12 -18.93
N ARG A 210 8.48 -3.99 -19.24
CA ARG A 210 9.02 -4.47 -20.52
C ARG A 210 8.98 -5.98 -20.69
N LEU A 211 9.21 -6.74 -19.62
CA LEU A 211 9.16 -8.20 -19.68
C LEU A 211 7.73 -8.72 -19.81
N LEU A 212 6.77 -8.06 -19.21
CA LEU A 212 5.35 -8.42 -19.31
C LEU A 212 4.76 -8.18 -20.71
N GLU A 213 5.43 -7.42 -21.58
CA GLU A 213 5.09 -7.26 -22.99
C GLU A 213 5.58 -8.43 -23.86
N THR A 214 6.30 -9.39 -23.28
CA THR A 214 6.87 -10.57 -23.93
C THR A 214 6.23 -11.85 -23.42
N ASP A 215 6.54 -12.98 -24.03
CA ASP A 215 6.15 -14.32 -23.61
C ASP A 215 7.09 -14.97 -22.60
N ILE A 216 8.15 -14.25 -22.16
CA ILE A 216 9.15 -14.76 -21.20
C ILE A 216 8.56 -15.01 -19.83
N ILE A 217 7.65 -14.13 -19.39
CA ILE A 217 7.02 -14.19 -18.05
C ILE A 217 5.67 -14.88 -18.14
N THR A 218 5.61 -16.13 -17.67
CA THR A 218 4.37 -16.91 -17.62
C THR A 218 3.65 -16.71 -16.29
N LYS A 219 2.39 -17.15 -16.22
CA LYS A 219 1.61 -17.14 -14.96
C LYS A 219 2.25 -18.03 -13.89
N GLU A 220 2.81 -19.16 -14.29
CA GLU A 220 3.50 -20.09 -13.40
C GLU A 220 4.79 -19.46 -12.81
N TYR A 221 5.51 -18.69 -13.62
CA TYR A 221 6.67 -17.94 -13.12
C TYR A 221 6.26 -16.87 -12.09
N LEU A 222 5.19 -16.12 -12.36
CA LEU A 222 4.65 -15.14 -11.41
C LEU A 222 4.20 -15.81 -10.10
N GLU A 223 3.50 -16.94 -10.19
CA GLU A 223 3.10 -17.72 -9.01
C GLU A 223 4.32 -18.24 -8.24
N GLY A 224 5.37 -18.70 -8.94
CA GLY A 224 6.65 -19.12 -8.35
C GLY A 224 7.32 -17.98 -7.59
N CYS A 225 7.34 -16.76 -8.14
CA CYS A 225 7.85 -15.58 -7.45
C CYS A 225 7.06 -15.25 -6.18
N TYR A 226 5.74 -15.40 -6.23
CA TYR A 226 4.90 -15.19 -5.04
C TYR A 226 5.18 -16.25 -3.96
N GLN A 227 5.22 -17.53 -4.32
CA GLN A 227 5.50 -18.63 -3.39
C GLN A 227 6.90 -18.53 -2.79
N LEU A 228 7.90 -18.18 -3.60
CA LEU A 228 9.26 -17.95 -3.10
C LEU A 228 9.30 -16.81 -2.09
N GLY A 229 8.50 -15.77 -2.30
CA GLY A 229 8.36 -14.66 -1.36
C GLY A 229 7.85 -15.09 0.02
N GLN A 230 7.03 -16.13 0.11
CA GLN A 230 6.57 -16.66 1.40
C GLN A 230 7.70 -17.33 2.19
N GLN A 231 8.75 -17.83 1.51
CA GLN A 231 9.94 -18.40 2.15
C GLN A 231 10.95 -17.32 2.57
N TYR A 232 10.98 -16.20 1.85
CA TYR A 232 11.93 -15.10 2.07
C TYR A 232 11.20 -13.76 2.21
N PRO A 233 10.35 -13.57 3.24
CA PRO A 233 9.50 -12.39 3.37
C PRO A 233 10.27 -11.08 3.37
N ASP A 234 11.47 -11.04 3.96
CA ASP A 234 12.31 -9.85 4.01
C ASP A 234 12.89 -9.45 2.64
N LEU A 235 12.84 -10.35 1.65
CA LEU A 235 13.33 -10.13 0.28
C LEU A 235 12.20 -9.95 -0.73
N CYS A 236 11.00 -9.62 -0.28
CA CYS A 236 9.86 -9.35 -1.16
C CYS A 236 9.82 -7.89 -1.64
N SER A 237 9.05 -7.66 -2.71
CA SER A 237 8.80 -6.32 -3.26
C SER A 237 8.09 -5.42 -2.26
N SER A 238 7.03 -5.96 -1.64
CA SER A 238 6.27 -5.30 -0.59
C SER A 238 6.28 -6.14 0.68
N ILE A 239 6.07 -5.48 1.80
CA ILE A 239 5.92 -6.07 3.13
C ILE A 239 4.48 -5.88 3.60
N PHE A 240 3.96 -6.86 4.34
CA PHE A 240 2.56 -6.95 4.69
C PHE A 240 2.35 -7.35 6.15
N LEU A 241 1.51 -6.59 6.84
CA LEU A 241 1.02 -6.90 8.18
C LEU A 241 -0.50 -7.04 8.18
N VAL A 242 -1.01 -8.00 8.95
CA VAL A 242 -2.40 -8.02 9.41
C VAL A 242 -2.41 -7.70 10.90
N CYS A 243 -3.17 -6.69 11.26
CA CYS A 243 -3.27 -6.24 12.63
C CYS A 243 -4.72 -6.30 13.12
N GLU A 244 -4.88 -6.36 14.42
CA GLU A 244 -6.15 -6.20 15.14
C GLU A 244 -5.94 -5.28 16.32
N LYS A 245 -7.01 -4.84 16.96
CA LYS A 245 -6.92 -4.10 18.20
C LYS A 245 -6.22 -4.92 19.27
N ASP A 246 -5.38 -4.28 20.06
CA ASP A 246 -4.89 -4.88 21.31
C ASP A 246 -6.07 -5.04 22.28
N LYS A 247 -6.29 -6.25 22.75
CA LYS A 247 -7.38 -6.61 23.68
C LYS A 247 -6.99 -6.42 25.15
N LYS A 248 -6.06 -5.47 25.43
CA LYS A 248 -5.71 -5.15 26.82
C LYS A 248 -6.82 -4.44 27.54
#